data_6ff64fa9f04b4ddf3b2fc418897edbcb
#
_entry.id   6ff64fa9f04b4ddf3b2fc418897edbcb
#
_cell.length_a   1.000
_cell.length_b   1.000
_cell.length_c   1.000
_cell.angle_alpha   90.00
_cell.angle_beta   90.00
_cell.angle_gamma   90.00
#
_symmetry.space_group_name_H-M   'P 1'
#
loop_
_entity.id
_entity.type
_entity.pdbx_description
1 polymer ?
#
loop_
_entity_poly.entity_id
_entity_poly.type
_entity_poly.pdbx_seq_one_letter_code
_entity_poly.pdbx_strand_id
1 'polypeptide(L)'
;METECMQDVFINTLIESWRFAKTYAKILEKLDLRERHKYAGRLTWYMKKLSENAAKAGFKIKEYEAGEPFDTGMAVTTVNMDEFAPEEALVIEQMLEPIIMNREGQILQTGTVLLRRA
;
A
#
# COMPACT_ATOMS: atom_id res chain seq x y z
N MET A 1 8.46 25.83 3.96
CA MET A 1 7.40 25.89 2.93
C MET A 1 7.72 25.00 1.76
N GLU A 2 8.75 25.31 1.00
CA GLU A 2 9.11 24.51 -0.17
C GLU A 2 9.49 23.09 0.19
N THR A 3 10.21 22.89 1.32
CA THR A 3 10.60 21.56 1.77
C THR A 3 9.37 20.70 2.09
N GLU A 4 8.35 21.31 2.74
CA GLU A 4 7.12 20.60 3.05
C GLU A 4 6.34 20.25 1.80
N CYS A 5 6.26 21.20 0.84
CA CYS A 5 5.62 20.96 -0.44
C CYS A 5 6.29 19.81 -1.19
N MET A 6 7.62 19.78 -1.19
CA MET A 6 8.38 18.73 -1.87
C MET A 6 8.16 17.38 -1.19
N GLN A 7 8.12 17.36 0.14
CA GLN A 7 7.86 16.14 0.89
C GLN A 7 6.46 15.61 0.57
N ASP A 8 5.45 16.46 0.57
CA ASP A 8 4.08 16.08 0.27
C ASP A 8 3.96 15.55 -1.15
N VAL A 9 4.58 16.22 -2.11
CA VAL A 9 4.57 15.77 -3.50
C VAL A 9 5.25 14.41 -3.63
N PHE A 10 6.37 14.23 -2.93
CA PHE A 10 7.08 12.95 -2.98
C PHE A 10 6.25 11.81 -2.38
N ILE A 11 5.62 12.07 -1.23
CA ILE A 11 4.74 11.07 -0.59
C ILE A 11 3.59 10.71 -1.52
N ASN A 12 2.93 11.71 -2.12
CA ASN A 12 1.84 11.46 -3.05
C ASN A 12 2.31 10.67 -4.26
N THR A 13 3.50 10.95 -4.76
CA THR A 13 4.08 10.22 -5.89
C THR A 13 4.35 8.76 -5.51
N LEU A 14 4.85 8.51 -4.30
CA LEU A 14 5.05 7.14 -3.82
C LEU A 14 3.73 6.39 -3.75
N ILE A 15 2.69 7.02 -3.23
CA ILE A 15 1.37 6.40 -3.11
C ILE A 15 0.82 6.05 -4.49
N GLU A 16 0.87 6.98 -5.44
CA GLU A 16 0.36 6.72 -6.79
C GLU A 16 1.18 5.66 -7.52
N SER A 17 2.50 5.68 -7.33
CA SER A 17 3.37 4.65 -7.91
C SER A 17 3.05 3.27 -7.35
N TRP A 18 2.82 3.18 -6.05
CA TRP A 18 2.43 1.94 -5.39
C TRP A 18 1.07 1.44 -5.94
N ARG A 19 0.10 2.36 -6.06
CA ARG A 19 -1.23 2.02 -6.60
C ARG A 19 -1.13 1.49 -8.03
N PHE A 20 -0.33 2.14 -8.85
CA PHE A 20 -0.10 1.69 -10.23
C PHE A 20 0.51 0.29 -10.25
N ALA A 21 1.50 0.04 -9.38
CA ALA A 21 2.13 -1.28 -9.31
C ALA A 21 1.13 -2.36 -8.91
N LYS A 22 0.22 -2.06 -7.99
CA LYS A 22 -0.82 -3.03 -7.58
C LYS A 22 -1.80 -3.30 -8.72
N THR A 23 -2.15 -2.28 -9.49
CA THR A 23 -2.99 -2.44 -10.67
C THR A 23 -2.29 -3.30 -11.73
N TYR A 24 -1.01 -3.05 -11.96
CA TYR A 24 -0.20 -3.84 -12.88
C TYR A 24 -0.18 -5.32 -12.46
N ALA A 25 -0.02 -5.57 -11.16
CA ALA A 25 -0.04 -6.93 -10.64
C ALA A 25 -1.36 -7.65 -10.94
N LYS A 26 -2.47 -6.95 -10.79
CA LYS A 26 -3.79 -7.53 -11.11
C LYS A 26 -3.94 -7.83 -12.60
N ILE A 27 -3.40 -6.98 -13.45
CA ILE A 27 -3.42 -7.20 -14.88
C ILE A 27 -2.60 -8.44 -15.24
N LEU A 28 -1.45 -8.63 -14.59
CA LEU A 28 -0.64 -9.82 -14.80
C LEU A 28 -1.41 -11.10 -14.52
N GLU A 29 -2.26 -11.10 -13.50
CA GLU A 29 -3.05 -12.28 -13.16
C GLU A 29 -4.02 -12.69 -14.25
N LYS A 30 -4.40 -11.76 -15.13
CA LYS A 30 -5.33 -12.01 -16.22
C LYS A 30 -4.64 -12.54 -17.48
N LEU A 31 -3.32 -12.49 -17.52
CA LEU A 31 -2.55 -12.96 -18.67
C LEU A 31 -2.31 -14.46 -18.57
N ASP A 32 -2.04 -15.09 -19.73
CA ASP A 32 -1.63 -16.49 -19.72
C ASP A 32 -0.27 -16.61 -19.06
N LEU A 33 0.13 -17.85 -18.77
CA LEU A 33 1.34 -18.10 -17.99
C LEU A 33 2.61 -17.55 -18.65
N ARG A 34 2.70 -17.65 -19.97
CA ARG A 34 3.86 -17.18 -20.73
C ARG A 34 3.97 -15.65 -20.67
N GLU A 35 2.85 -14.97 -20.92
CA GLU A 35 2.82 -13.50 -20.89
C GLU A 35 3.07 -12.98 -19.48
N ARG A 36 2.48 -13.62 -18.49
CA ARG A 36 2.66 -13.26 -17.09
C ARG A 36 4.15 -13.34 -16.71
N HIS A 37 4.80 -14.44 -17.05
CA HIS A 37 6.21 -14.65 -16.74
C HIS A 37 7.08 -13.58 -17.40
N LYS A 38 6.74 -13.22 -18.63
CA LYS A 38 7.48 -12.21 -19.39
C LYS A 38 7.46 -10.84 -18.71
N TYR A 39 6.32 -10.43 -18.16
CA TYR A 39 6.16 -9.09 -17.59
C TYR A 39 6.32 -9.00 -16.08
N ALA A 40 6.30 -10.11 -15.38
CA ALA A 40 6.42 -10.12 -13.92
C ALA A 40 7.76 -9.56 -13.43
N GLY A 41 8.83 -9.79 -14.18
CA GLY A 41 10.15 -9.27 -13.82
C GLY A 41 10.22 -7.75 -13.81
N ARG A 42 9.44 -7.09 -14.68
CA ARG A 42 9.38 -5.63 -14.73
C ARG A 42 8.76 -5.07 -13.46
N LEU A 43 7.71 -5.73 -12.96
CA LEU A 43 7.05 -5.33 -11.72
C LEU A 43 7.99 -5.49 -10.52
N THR A 44 8.67 -6.64 -10.44
CA THR A 44 9.61 -6.90 -9.36
C THR A 44 10.71 -5.85 -9.33
N TRP A 45 11.27 -5.53 -10.50
CA TRP A 45 12.31 -4.51 -10.61
C TRP A 45 11.78 -3.14 -10.20
N TYR A 46 10.58 -2.78 -10.66
CA TYR A 46 9.96 -1.49 -10.35
C TYR A 46 9.76 -1.32 -8.84
N MET A 47 9.19 -2.33 -8.20
CA MET A 47 8.93 -2.28 -6.75
C MET A 47 10.23 -2.18 -5.96
N LYS A 48 11.25 -2.88 -6.41
CA LYS A 48 12.58 -2.80 -5.78
C LYS A 48 13.12 -1.37 -5.86
N LYS A 49 13.05 -0.75 -7.04
CA LYS A 49 13.54 0.61 -7.24
C LYS A 49 12.73 1.63 -6.46
N LEU A 50 11.42 1.43 -6.40
CA LEU A 50 10.55 2.31 -5.64
C LEU A 50 10.92 2.29 -4.16
N SER A 51 11.11 1.08 -3.59
CA SER A 51 11.51 0.93 -2.19
C SER A 51 12.88 1.52 -1.91
N GLU A 52 13.84 1.31 -2.81
CA GLU A 52 15.19 1.86 -2.67
C GLU A 52 15.18 3.38 -2.68
N ASN A 53 14.43 3.98 -3.61
CA ASN A 53 14.37 5.43 -3.71
C ASN A 53 13.63 6.03 -2.52
N ALA A 54 12.58 5.37 -2.04
CA ALA A 54 11.89 5.81 -0.85
C ALA A 54 12.85 5.82 0.36
N ALA A 55 13.61 4.74 0.52
CA ALA A 55 14.57 4.62 1.62
C ALA A 55 15.64 5.72 1.55
N LYS A 56 16.15 6.02 0.36
CA LYS A 56 17.15 7.09 0.17
C LYS A 56 16.61 8.45 0.60
N ALA A 57 15.32 8.67 0.40
CA ALA A 57 14.68 9.94 0.78
C ALA A 57 14.22 9.95 2.24
N GLY A 58 14.42 8.84 2.97
CA GLY A 58 14.05 8.76 4.37
C GLY A 58 12.64 8.29 4.63
N PHE A 59 12.02 7.62 3.65
CA PHE A 59 10.66 7.12 3.78
C PHE A 59 10.63 5.60 3.73
N LYS A 60 9.61 5.04 4.36
CA LYS A 60 9.36 3.61 4.37
C LYS A 60 7.91 3.37 3.99
N ILE A 61 7.67 2.47 3.07
CA ILE A 61 6.34 2.07 2.64
C ILE A 61 5.96 0.82 3.41
N LYS A 62 4.81 0.83 4.08
CA LYS A 62 4.33 -0.33 4.83
C LYS A 62 2.93 -0.69 4.36
N GLU A 63 2.68 -1.99 4.22
CA GLU A 63 1.36 -2.50 3.88
C GLU A 63 1.04 -3.74 4.69
N TYR A 64 -0.25 -3.97 4.91
CA TYR A 64 -0.75 -5.20 5.51
C TYR A 64 -1.21 -6.14 4.40
N GLU A 65 -1.11 -7.43 4.65
CA GLU A 65 -1.52 -8.43 3.68
C GLU A 65 -3.00 -8.78 3.86
N ALA A 66 -3.62 -9.22 2.77
CA ALA A 66 -5.00 -9.71 2.81
C ALA A 66 -5.08 -10.88 3.79
N GLY A 67 -6.11 -10.86 4.63
CA GLY A 67 -6.31 -11.88 5.64
C GLY A 67 -5.75 -11.56 7.01
N GLU A 68 -4.92 -10.51 7.15
CA GLU A 68 -4.44 -10.13 8.47
C GLU A 68 -5.61 -9.63 9.34
N PRO A 69 -5.66 -10.02 10.62
CA PRO A 69 -6.71 -9.52 11.51
C PRO A 69 -6.65 -7.99 11.62
N PHE A 70 -7.81 -7.36 11.48
CA PHE A 70 -7.89 -5.91 11.63
C PHE A 70 -7.91 -5.53 13.11
N ASP A 71 -7.18 -4.47 13.42
CA ASP A 71 -7.09 -3.92 14.79
C ASP A 71 -7.21 -2.40 14.66
N THR A 72 -8.01 -1.79 15.53
CA THR A 72 -8.21 -0.34 15.52
C THR A 72 -6.94 0.44 15.82
N GLY A 73 -5.89 -0.22 16.33
CA GLY A 73 -4.59 0.41 16.53
C GLY A 73 -3.73 0.51 15.27
N MET A 74 -4.19 -0.06 14.16
CA MET A 74 -3.46 0.03 12.89
C MET A 74 -3.52 1.45 12.32
N ALA A 75 -2.46 1.86 11.64
CA ALA A 75 -2.36 3.20 11.05
C ALA A 75 -3.07 3.26 9.69
N VAL A 76 -4.35 2.95 9.69
CA VAL A 76 -5.16 2.90 8.46
C VAL A 76 -6.50 3.55 8.65
N THR A 77 -7.04 4.05 7.54
CA THR A 77 -8.43 4.49 7.43
C THR A 77 -9.20 3.38 6.72
N THR A 78 -10.39 3.08 7.21
CA THR A 78 -11.24 2.06 6.62
C THR A 78 -12.31 2.69 5.75
N VAL A 79 -12.64 2.07 4.62
CA VAL A 79 -13.65 2.63 3.71
C VAL A 79 -15.03 2.01 3.92
N ASN A 80 -15.13 0.87 4.59
CA ASN A 80 -16.39 0.14 4.73
C ASN A 80 -16.68 -0.36 6.14
N MET A 81 -16.12 0.31 7.15
CA MET A 81 -16.33 -0.10 8.55
C MET A 81 -17.80 -0.11 8.94
N ASP A 82 -18.58 0.81 8.39
CA ASP A 82 -20.00 0.96 8.69
C ASP A 82 -20.88 -0.19 8.16
N GLU A 83 -20.30 -1.09 7.35
CA GLU A 83 -21.02 -2.26 6.85
C GLU A 83 -21.06 -3.41 7.86
N PHE A 84 -20.36 -3.26 8.99
CA PHE A 84 -20.18 -4.36 9.96
C PHE A 84 -20.63 -3.93 11.35
N ALA A 85 -21.05 -4.92 12.15
CA ALA A 85 -21.40 -4.69 13.54
C ALA A 85 -20.11 -4.49 14.37
N PRO A 86 -20.17 -3.67 15.45
CA PRO A 86 -18.97 -3.36 16.23
C PRO A 86 -18.25 -4.59 16.81
N GLU A 87 -19.00 -5.67 17.10
CA GLU A 87 -18.43 -6.89 17.70
C GLU A 87 -17.92 -7.89 16.69
N GLU A 88 -18.09 -7.66 15.40
CA GLU A 88 -17.65 -8.61 14.39
C GLU A 88 -16.12 -8.63 14.28
N ALA A 89 -15.57 -9.84 14.13
CA ALA A 89 -14.16 -10.00 13.85
C ALA A 89 -13.91 -9.73 12.36
N LEU A 90 -12.99 -8.81 12.06
CA LEU A 90 -12.72 -8.37 10.70
C LEU A 90 -11.27 -8.62 10.34
N VAL A 91 -11.04 -8.79 9.05
CA VAL A 91 -9.69 -8.91 8.49
C VAL A 91 -9.53 -7.93 7.34
N ILE A 92 -8.29 -7.66 6.99
CA ILE A 92 -7.96 -6.82 5.83
C ILE A 92 -8.33 -7.62 4.58
N GLU A 93 -9.17 -7.06 3.73
CA GLU A 93 -9.44 -7.65 2.44
C GLU A 93 -8.42 -7.18 1.42
N GLN A 94 -8.12 -5.88 1.44
CA GLN A 94 -7.23 -5.27 0.47
C GLN A 94 -6.68 -3.95 0.99
N MET A 95 -5.38 -3.71 0.79
CA MET A 95 -4.80 -2.38 0.96
C MET A 95 -5.10 -1.57 -0.29
N LEU A 96 -5.73 -0.42 -0.12
CA LEU A 96 -6.02 0.51 -1.22
C LEU A 96 -4.95 1.57 -1.36
N GLU A 97 -4.34 1.97 -0.24
CA GLU A 97 -3.21 2.88 -0.20
C GLU A 97 -2.25 2.44 0.90
N PRO A 98 -0.95 2.59 0.69
CA PRO A 98 0.03 2.14 1.68
C PRO A 98 0.18 3.13 2.82
N ILE A 99 0.83 2.69 3.90
CA ILE A 99 1.24 3.55 5.00
C ILE A 99 2.62 4.10 4.65
N ILE A 100 2.83 5.39 4.85
CA ILE A 100 4.15 6.01 4.65
C ILE A 100 4.70 6.44 6.01
N MET A 101 5.92 6.01 6.30
CA MET A 101 6.59 6.28 7.57
C MET A 101 7.95 6.94 7.31
N ASN A 102 8.50 7.63 8.32
CA ASN A 102 9.87 8.11 8.24
C ASN A 102 10.81 7.05 8.81
N ARG A 103 12.12 7.36 8.87
CA ARG A 103 13.14 6.42 9.37
C ARG A 103 12.94 6.02 10.82
N GLU A 104 12.37 6.91 11.62
CA GLU A 104 12.12 6.69 13.04
C GLU A 104 10.84 5.90 13.28
N GLY A 105 10.11 5.54 12.23
CA GLY A 105 8.88 4.79 12.36
C GLY A 105 7.65 5.62 12.62
N GLN A 106 7.75 6.94 12.53
CA GLN A 106 6.61 7.83 12.70
C GLN A 106 5.74 7.79 11.43
N ILE A 107 4.43 7.77 11.63
CA ILE A 107 3.48 7.72 10.51
C ILE A 107 3.36 9.11 9.90
N LEU A 108 3.70 9.22 8.63
CA LEU A 108 3.56 10.46 7.87
C LEU A 108 2.25 10.49 7.10
N GLN A 109 1.78 9.32 6.67
CA GLN A 109 0.52 9.17 5.94
C GLN A 109 -0.08 7.83 6.31
N THR A 110 -1.34 7.84 6.77
CA THR A 110 -2.04 6.59 7.06
C THR A 110 -2.43 5.89 5.76
N GLY A 111 -2.51 4.57 5.82
CA GLY A 111 -2.98 3.79 4.69
C GLY A 111 -4.50 3.78 4.61
N THR A 112 -5.01 3.14 3.59
CA THR A 112 -6.46 2.96 3.40
C THR A 112 -6.72 1.49 3.10
N VAL A 113 -7.70 0.90 3.79
CA VAL A 113 -8.00 -0.51 3.65
C VAL A 113 -9.49 -0.76 3.42
N LEU A 114 -9.75 -1.89 2.76
CA LEU A 114 -11.07 -2.48 2.64
C LEU A 114 -11.10 -3.68 3.56
N LEU A 115 -12.18 -3.83 4.33
CA LEU A 115 -12.33 -4.90 5.32
C LEU A 115 -13.33 -5.95 4.86
N ARG A 116 -13.20 -7.15 5.42
CA ARG A 116 -14.21 -8.20 5.27
C ARG A 116 -14.30 -8.99 6.58
N ARG A 117 -15.36 -9.76 6.71
CA ARG A 117 -15.52 -10.63 7.88
C ARG A 117 -14.46 -11.70 7.90
N ALA A 118 -14.03 -12.00 9.09
CA ALA A 118 -13.02 -13.02 9.31
C ALA A 118 -13.55 -14.41 8.95
#